data_72f6f5c6b19f92b88e0a7ae10a86523e
#
_entry.id   72f6f5c6b19f92b88e0a7ae10a86523e
#
_cell.length_a   1.000
_cell.length_b   1.000
_cell.length_c   1.000
_cell.angle_alpha   90.00
_cell.angle_beta   90.00
_cell.angle_gamma   90.00
#
_symmetry.space_group_name_H-M   'P 1'
#
loop_
_entity.id
_entity.type
_entity.pdbx_description
1 polymer ?
#
loop_
_entity_poly.entity_id
_entity_poly.type
_entity_poly.pdbx_seq_one_letter_code
_entity_poly.pdbx_strand_id
1 'polypeptide(L)'
;MHSLRLIVVAIVASGLAVSGQAAEKAPDFNRDIRPILSRNCFACHGPDEHDRRGGLRLDDRDAAITEVDSGARAIVPGRPDESELVARINETDPDTTMPPPESNHVLTAAQKQLLAKWIAAGAPYSPHWAYVPPHAHAPPATKQVDWGNNWIDEFVLGRLEAEGLAPAPDADPVTLVRRVTFDLTGLPPTPAEVEAYLADTRPDAYMSLIDRLLASPRHAERMAAWWLDLVRYADTVGYHGDQPHNISPYRDWVIKAFLDNVPFDRFTVLQLAGDLVGPAAGEHPDEPALASAYNRLLQTTHEGGLQLKEYRAIYQADRIRNVSGVWMGATVGCAQCHDHKYDPYTSRDFYALGAFFADIDDEKHMDKAGFSRQNLNATPTVREPEIKVVGPFDRDRAAELDARIHSLENELPPLVLPPWAQPEQPEPETVVAKRLELERLEADRNAIDRKLMVTRALAEPRQVRLLPRGNWMDETGMVVQPTIPTFLGDLSAPGRPTRADLAAWLVRPVAQGGVGEFTARVTANRIWAICFGTGLCRSVGDLGGQGELPDHPELLDRLSLELIRSGWNVRDLVRTIVTSRAYRMSSDAPADLLARDPDNRLLARQGRWRLPAENVRDT
;
A
#
# COMPACT_ATOMS: atom_id res chain seq x y z
N MET A 1 52.43 -23.32 -77.62
CA MET A 1 51.39 -24.31 -77.77
C MET A 1 51.40 -25.26 -76.59
N HIS A 2 50.72 -24.93 -75.49
CA HIS A 2 50.55 -25.85 -74.36
C HIS A 2 49.14 -25.67 -73.81
N SER A 3 48.39 -26.71 -73.98
CA SER A 3 46.95 -26.78 -73.52
C SER A 3 46.91 -27.05 -72.02
N LEU A 4 46.36 -26.17 -71.27
CA LEU A 4 46.09 -26.34 -69.82
C LEU A 4 44.73 -26.96 -69.66
N ARG A 5 44.63 -28.21 -69.15
CA ARG A 5 43.35 -28.84 -68.72
C ARG A 5 42.97 -28.41 -67.31
N LEU A 6 41.85 -27.74 -67.18
CA LEU A 6 41.21 -27.49 -65.87
C LEU A 6 40.51 -28.77 -65.38
N ILE A 7 40.90 -29.25 -64.21
CA ILE A 7 40.19 -30.28 -63.45
C ILE A 7 39.25 -29.57 -62.53
N VAL A 8 37.92 -29.73 -62.72
CA VAL A 8 36.88 -29.25 -61.79
C VAL A 8 36.63 -30.32 -60.73
N VAL A 9 37.00 -30.05 -59.49
CA VAL A 9 36.70 -30.91 -58.36
C VAL A 9 35.38 -30.43 -57.76
N ALA A 10 34.32 -31.22 -57.91
CA ALA A 10 33.03 -30.99 -57.28
C ALA A 10 33.09 -31.43 -55.82
N ILE A 11 33.11 -30.47 -54.89
CA ILE A 11 32.94 -30.73 -53.43
C ILE A 11 31.46 -30.85 -53.15
N VAL A 12 30.96 -32.07 -52.87
CA VAL A 12 29.62 -32.31 -52.32
C VAL A 12 29.66 -31.96 -50.85
N ALA A 13 29.15 -30.79 -50.50
CA ALA A 13 28.91 -30.41 -49.13
C ALA A 13 27.64 -31.10 -48.60
N SER A 14 27.80 -32.20 -47.85
CA SER A 14 26.70 -32.81 -47.08
C SER A 14 26.34 -31.89 -45.89
N GLY A 15 25.34 -31.06 -46.05
CA GLY A 15 24.77 -30.25 -44.99
C GLY A 15 24.08 -31.14 -43.95
N LEU A 16 24.74 -31.38 -42.84
CA LEU A 16 24.10 -31.84 -41.61
C LEU A 16 23.19 -30.70 -41.10
N ALA A 17 21.91 -30.81 -41.35
CA ALA A 17 20.91 -29.98 -40.70
C ALA A 17 20.89 -30.33 -39.20
N VAL A 18 21.65 -29.60 -38.40
CA VAL A 18 21.48 -29.59 -36.97
C VAL A 18 20.13 -28.90 -36.73
N SER A 19 19.10 -29.70 -36.50
CA SER A 19 17.84 -29.21 -35.94
C SER A 19 18.16 -28.61 -34.58
N GLY A 20 18.27 -27.29 -34.53
CA GLY A 20 18.36 -26.53 -33.29
C GLY A 20 17.04 -26.72 -32.52
N GLN A 21 17.01 -27.73 -31.64
CA GLN A 21 16.04 -27.71 -30.56
C GLN A 21 16.29 -26.40 -29.81
N ALA A 22 15.30 -25.50 -29.81
CA ALA A 22 15.33 -24.35 -28.95
C ALA A 22 15.60 -24.86 -27.53
N ALA A 23 16.73 -24.47 -26.94
CA ALA A 23 17.08 -24.87 -25.59
C ALA A 23 15.89 -24.49 -24.69
N GLU A 24 15.24 -25.50 -24.10
CA GLU A 24 14.11 -25.30 -23.18
C GLU A 24 14.61 -24.35 -22.07
N LYS A 25 13.96 -23.19 -21.95
CA LYS A 25 14.37 -22.15 -20.99
C LYS A 25 14.35 -22.74 -19.58
N ALA A 26 15.43 -22.56 -18.84
CA ALA A 26 15.52 -23.01 -17.44
C ALA A 26 14.36 -22.42 -16.63
N PRO A 27 13.78 -23.19 -15.68
CA PRO A 27 12.72 -22.68 -14.81
C PRO A 27 13.17 -21.43 -14.06
N ASP A 28 12.32 -20.41 -14.03
CA ASP A 28 12.53 -19.20 -13.23
C ASP A 28 12.22 -19.47 -11.75
N PHE A 29 13.14 -19.08 -10.87
CA PHE A 29 12.99 -19.41 -9.45
C PHE A 29 11.77 -18.75 -8.81
N ASN A 30 11.54 -17.46 -9.05
CA ASN A 30 10.43 -16.74 -8.44
C ASN A 30 9.09 -17.12 -9.04
N ARG A 31 9.04 -17.32 -10.38
CA ARG A 31 7.79 -17.64 -11.07
C ARG A 31 7.39 -19.11 -10.96
N ASP A 32 8.37 -20.03 -11.11
CA ASP A 32 8.07 -21.44 -11.34
C ASP A 32 8.37 -22.31 -10.10
N ILE A 33 9.39 -21.98 -9.31
CA ILE A 33 9.92 -22.82 -8.24
C ILE A 33 9.50 -22.34 -6.85
N ARG A 34 9.72 -21.06 -6.54
CA ARG A 34 9.39 -20.50 -5.22
C ARG A 34 7.93 -20.75 -4.81
N PRO A 35 6.91 -20.61 -5.67
CA PRO A 35 5.52 -20.90 -5.30
C PRO A 35 5.30 -22.39 -4.91
N ILE A 36 6.05 -23.31 -5.54
CA ILE A 36 5.98 -24.73 -5.17
C ILE A 36 6.59 -24.96 -3.79
N LEU A 37 7.80 -24.43 -3.56
CA LEU A 37 8.53 -24.57 -2.30
C LEU A 37 7.80 -23.87 -1.15
N SER A 38 7.34 -22.65 -1.36
CA SER A 38 6.62 -21.85 -0.37
C SER A 38 5.36 -22.57 0.10
N ARG A 39 4.53 -23.01 -0.84
CA ARG A 39 3.26 -23.67 -0.51
C ARG A 39 3.43 -25.02 0.16
N ASN A 40 4.44 -25.82 -0.23
CA ASN A 40 4.53 -27.23 0.14
C ASN A 40 5.67 -27.55 1.11
N CYS A 41 6.67 -26.68 1.27
CA CYS A 41 7.91 -26.99 1.99
C CYS A 41 8.27 -25.98 3.09
N PHE A 42 8.08 -24.66 2.88
CA PHE A 42 8.60 -23.62 3.77
C PHE A 42 7.98 -23.64 5.17
N ALA A 43 6.79 -24.22 5.36
CA ALA A 43 6.21 -24.37 6.69
C ALA A 43 7.11 -25.15 7.65
N CYS A 44 7.92 -26.11 7.11
CA CYS A 44 8.83 -26.96 7.88
C CYS A 44 10.30 -26.78 7.47
N HIS A 45 10.58 -26.20 6.29
CA HIS A 45 11.93 -26.02 5.72
C HIS A 45 12.15 -24.58 5.22
N GLY A 46 11.58 -23.61 5.91
CA GLY A 46 11.65 -22.18 5.61
C GLY A 46 12.45 -21.38 6.63
N PRO A 47 12.22 -20.04 6.65
CA PRO A 47 12.96 -19.10 7.50
C PRO A 47 12.69 -19.30 9.01
N ASP A 48 11.50 -19.75 9.40
CA ASP A 48 11.12 -19.95 10.81
C ASP A 48 11.98 -21.04 11.47
N GLU A 49 12.92 -20.63 12.30
CA GLU A 49 13.86 -21.52 12.98
C GLU A 49 13.16 -22.47 13.96
N HIS A 50 12.05 -22.03 14.55
CA HIS A 50 11.36 -22.80 15.58
C HIS A 50 10.61 -24.01 15.02
N ASP A 51 10.00 -23.88 13.85
CA ASP A 51 9.26 -24.97 13.19
C ASP A 51 10.13 -25.75 12.18
N ARG A 52 11.41 -25.38 12.04
CA ARG A 52 12.35 -26.00 11.09
C ARG A 52 12.62 -27.47 11.44
N ARG A 53 12.52 -28.32 10.42
CA ARG A 53 12.74 -29.75 10.55
C ARG A 53 14.04 -30.18 9.87
N GLY A 54 14.80 -31.07 10.50
CA GLY A 54 16.03 -31.65 9.97
C GLY A 54 17.13 -30.63 9.63
N GLY A 55 17.11 -29.43 10.23
CA GLY A 55 18.07 -28.37 9.96
C GLY A 55 18.01 -27.77 8.54
N LEU A 56 17.06 -28.20 7.69
CA LEU A 56 16.98 -27.83 6.28
C LEU A 56 16.27 -26.49 6.07
N ARG A 57 16.89 -25.62 5.25
CA ARG A 57 16.30 -24.39 4.71
C ARG A 57 16.25 -24.45 3.18
N LEU A 58 15.05 -24.38 2.62
CA LEU A 58 14.83 -24.36 1.17
C LEU A 58 14.56 -22.93 0.63
N ASP A 59 14.44 -21.96 1.52
CA ASP A 59 14.32 -20.53 1.18
C ASP A 59 15.69 -19.87 0.96
N ASP A 60 16.76 -20.48 1.46
CA ASP A 60 18.15 -20.01 1.36
C ASP A 60 18.98 -21.00 0.53
N ARG A 61 19.66 -20.52 -0.52
CA ARG A 61 20.43 -21.39 -1.43
C ARG A 61 21.58 -22.10 -0.75
N ASP A 62 22.36 -21.35 0.02
CA ASP A 62 23.59 -21.89 0.59
C ASP A 62 23.29 -22.96 1.64
N ALA A 63 22.23 -22.74 2.43
CA ALA A 63 21.71 -23.75 3.35
C ALA A 63 21.13 -24.97 2.61
N ALA A 64 20.38 -24.77 1.52
CA ALA A 64 19.73 -25.86 0.77
C ALA A 64 20.72 -26.81 0.08
N ILE A 65 21.90 -26.32 -0.30
CA ILE A 65 22.96 -27.13 -0.94
C ILE A 65 23.98 -27.70 0.06
N THR A 66 23.90 -27.29 1.32
CA THR A 66 24.76 -27.78 2.39
C THR A 66 24.26 -29.13 2.91
N GLU A 67 25.14 -29.93 3.47
CA GLU A 67 24.80 -31.18 4.13
C GLU A 67 23.97 -30.93 5.40
N VAL A 68 22.84 -31.60 5.51
CA VAL A 68 21.95 -31.51 6.67
C VAL A 68 22.32 -32.53 7.77
N ASP A 69 21.67 -32.46 8.92
CA ASP A 69 21.97 -33.30 10.11
C ASP A 69 22.05 -34.81 9.83
N SER A 70 21.33 -35.27 8.79
CA SER A 70 21.35 -36.69 8.36
C SER A 70 22.57 -37.10 7.53
N GLY A 71 23.45 -36.17 7.17
CA GLY A 71 24.55 -36.37 6.22
C GLY A 71 24.13 -36.35 4.75
N ALA A 72 22.86 -36.07 4.46
CA ALA A 72 22.37 -35.95 3.09
C ALA A 72 22.42 -34.49 2.60
N ARG A 73 22.39 -34.28 1.26
CA ARG A 73 22.24 -32.98 0.64
C ARG A 73 20.87 -32.87 0.00
N ALA A 74 20.09 -31.91 0.44
CA ALA A 74 18.75 -31.72 -0.11
C ALA A 74 18.80 -31.38 -1.59
N ILE A 75 19.74 -30.53 -2.02
CA ILE A 75 19.95 -30.13 -3.41
C ILE A 75 21.42 -30.28 -3.78
N VAL A 76 21.70 -31.02 -4.84
CA VAL A 76 23.00 -31.10 -5.50
C VAL A 76 22.89 -30.39 -6.86
N PRO A 77 23.38 -29.15 -7.00
CA PRO A 77 23.22 -28.38 -8.23
C PRO A 77 23.72 -29.14 -9.48
N GLY A 78 22.89 -29.19 -10.51
CA GLY A 78 23.17 -29.91 -11.76
C GLY A 78 22.95 -31.42 -11.71
N ARG A 79 22.63 -31.98 -10.53
CA ARG A 79 22.49 -33.43 -10.33
C ARG A 79 21.20 -33.80 -9.57
N PRO A 80 20.04 -33.81 -10.26
CA PRO A 80 18.76 -34.14 -9.62
C PRO A 80 18.74 -35.55 -9.02
N ASP A 81 19.43 -36.52 -9.65
CA ASP A 81 19.45 -37.91 -9.18
C ASP A 81 20.25 -38.10 -7.87
N GLU A 82 21.11 -37.16 -7.52
CA GLU A 82 21.87 -37.15 -6.26
C GLU A 82 21.23 -36.23 -5.21
N SER A 83 20.12 -35.59 -5.54
CA SER A 83 19.43 -34.62 -4.67
C SER A 83 18.37 -35.33 -3.83
N GLU A 84 18.52 -35.30 -2.51
CA GLU A 84 17.57 -35.94 -1.56
C GLU A 84 16.14 -35.36 -1.72
N LEU A 85 16.00 -34.08 -2.07
CA LEU A 85 14.70 -33.47 -2.37
C LEU A 85 13.98 -34.25 -3.48
N VAL A 86 14.67 -34.59 -4.58
CA VAL A 86 14.06 -35.32 -5.70
C VAL A 86 13.71 -36.75 -5.28
N ALA A 87 14.58 -37.42 -4.49
CA ALA A 87 14.28 -38.73 -3.95
C ALA A 87 13.02 -38.71 -3.07
N ARG A 88 12.96 -37.80 -2.11
CA ARG A 88 11.85 -37.68 -1.14
C ARG A 88 10.50 -37.31 -1.77
N ILE A 89 10.46 -36.42 -2.75
CA ILE A 89 9.18 -36.08 -3.40
C ILE A 89 8.64 -37.19 -4.30
N ASN A 90 9.47 -38.15 -4.71
CA ASN A 90 9.07 -39.29 -5.53
C ASN A 90 8.89 -40.59 -4.70
N GLU A 91 9.22 -40.55 -3.41
CA GLU A 91 9.04 -41.67 -2.51
C GLU A 91 7.55 -42.02 -2.32
N THR A 92 7.25 -43.29 -2.12
CA THR A 92 5.89 -43.79 -1.90
C THR A 92 5.64 -44.25 -0.46
N ASP A 93 6.69 -44.45 0.30
CA ASP A 93 6.62 -44.77 1.72
C ASP A 93 6.16 -43.54 2.52
N PRO A 94 5.03 -43.60 3.23
CA PRO A 94 4.48 -42.46 3.97
C PRO A 94 5.43 -41.91 5.04
N ASP A 95 6.35 -42.71 5.57
CA ASP A 95 7.29 -42.31 6.61
C ASP A 95 8.47 -41.51 6.06
N THR A 96 8.71 -41.57 4.75
CA THR A 96 9.85 -40.95 4.11
C THR A 96 9.50 -39.99 2.99
N THR A 97 8.26 -40.03 2.47
CA THR A 97 7.81 -39.12 1.41
C THR A 97 7.72 -37.66 1.87
N MET A 98 7.98 -36.74 0.96
CA MET A 98 7.80 -35.27 1.19
C MET A 98 6.94 -34.66 0.09
N PRO A 99 5.99 -33.78 0.46
CA PRO A 99 5.54 -33.46 1.82
C PRO A 99 4.93 -34.66 2.53
N PRO A 100 5.00 -34.73 3.89
CA PRO A 100 4.45 -35.83 4.63
C PRO A 100 2.90 -35.85 4.56
N PRO A 101 2.24 -37.03 4.59
CA PRO A 101 0.79 -37.12 4.39
C PRO A 101 -0.05 -36.25 5.32
N GLU A 102 0.37 -36.09 6.57
CA GLU A 102 -0.31 -35.29 7.58
C GLU A 102 -0.31 -33.76 7.26
N SER A 103 0.55 -33.32 6.35
CA SER A 103 0.58 -31.91 5.91
C SER A 103 -0.60 -31.54 5.02
N ASN A 104 -1.31 -32.54 4.46
CA ASN A 104 -2.35 -32.36 3.43
C ASN A 104 -1.88 -31.65 2.14
N HIS A 105 -0.56 -31.64 1.89
CA HIS A 105 0.03 -31.10 0.67
C HIS A 105 0.48 -32.25 -0.25
N VAL A 106 0.14 -32.14 -1.53
CA VAL A 106 0.51 -33.15 -2.54
C VAL A 106 1.06 -32.44 -3.77
N LEU A 107 2.28 -32.84 -4.18
CA LEU A 107 2.89 -32.34 -5.40
C LEU A 107 2.35 -33.07 -6.63
N THR A 108 1.95 -32.31 -7.65
CA THR A 108 1.59 -32.87 -8.96
C THR A 108 2.84 -33.40 -9.68
N ALA A 109 2.65 -34.30 -10.64
CA ALA A 109 3.74 -34.82 -11.46
C ALA A 109 4.48 -33.70 -12.21
N ALA A 110 3.77 -32.68 -12.68
CA ALA A 110 4.36 -31.50 -13.33
C ALA A 110 5.25 -30.69 -12.36
N GLN A 111 4.83 -30.49 -11.12
CA GLN A 111 5.61 -29.78 -10.12
C GLN A 111 6.90 -30.56 -9.76
N LYS A 112 6.80 -31.90 -9.61
CA LYS A 112 7.97 -32.75 -9.36
C LYS A 112 9.00 -32.67 -10.50
N GLN A 113 8.53 -32.74 -11.75
CA GLN A 113 9.37 -32.58 -12.93
C GLN A 113 10.01 -31.20 -13.02
N LEU A 114 9.27 -30.14 -12.64
CA LEU A 114 9.76 -28.76 -12.68
C LEU A 114 10.87 -28.55 -11.65
N LEU A 115 10.74 -29.08 -10.44
CA LEU A 115 11.79 -29.06 -9.41
C LEU A 115 13.05 -29.82 -9.88
N ALA A 116 12.89 -31.01 -10.49
CA ALA A 116 14.02 -31.76 -11.04
C ALA A 116 14.73 -30.99 -12.18
N LYS A 117 13.98 -30.39 -13.11
CA LYS A 117 14.53 -29.56 -14.18
C LYS A 117 15.30 -28.34 -13.64
N TRP A 118 14.77 -27.69 -12.61
CA TRP A 118 15.42 -26.55 -11.95
C TRP A 118 16.75 -26.98 -11.31
N ILE A 119 16.78 -28.12 -10.60
CA ILE A 119 18.03 -28.66 -10.03
C ILE A 119 19.02 -29.02 -11.14
N ALA A 120 18.57 -29.64 -12.23
CA ALA A 120 19.41 -29.96 -13.40
C ALA A 120 20.03 -28.70 -14.04
N ALA A 121 19.31 -27.57 -14.00
CA ALA A 121 19.82 -26.27 -14.46
C ALA A 121 20.79 -25.58 -13.46
N GLY A 122 21.19 -26.27 -12.36
CA GLY A 122 22.11 -25.74 -11.36
C GLY A 122 21.45 -25.13 -10.14
N ALA A 123 20.14 -25.32 -9.96
CA ALA A 123 19.34 -24.77 -8.86
C ALA A 123 19.60 -23.25 -8.67
N PRO A 124 19.36 -22.40 -9.67
CA PRO A 124 19.54 -20.96 -9.52
C PRO A 124 18.46 -20.40 -8.59
N TYR A 125 18.88 -19.73 -7.51
CA TYR A 125 18.01 -18.96 -6.64
C TYR A 125 18.00 -17.50 -7.03
N SER A 126 16.91 -16.82 -6.77
CA SER A 126 16.80 -15.36 -6.90
C SER A 126 16.13 -14.78 -5.65
N PRO A 127 16.52 -13.58 -5.21
CA PRO A 127 15.77 -12.86 -4.16
C PRO A 127 14.30 -12.78 -4.54
N HIS A 128 13.42 -12.72 -3.54
CA HIS A 128 12.00 -12.57 -3.83
C HIS A 128 11.75 -11.24 -4.56
N TRP A 129 10.96 -11.28 -5.63
CA TRP A 129 10.72 -10.13 -6.53
C TRP A 129 10.25 -8.87 -5.79
N ALA A 130 9.44 -9.03 -4.73
CA ALA A 130 8.94 -7.91 -3.94
C ALA A 130 10.04 -7.15 -3.19
N TYR A 131 11.19 -7.79 -2.93
CA TYR A 131 12.33 -7.23 -2.22
C TYR A 131 13.51 -6.92 -3.16
N VAL A 132 13.29 -7.00 -4.47
CA VAL A 132 14.22 -6.50 -5.49
C VAL A 132 13.73 -5.11 -5.91
N PRO A 133 14.58 -4.08 -5.87
CA PRO A 133 14.17 -2.75 -6.31
C PRO A 133 13.66 -2.76 -7.75
N PRO A 134 12.59 -1.99 -8.07
CA PRO A 134 12.14 -1.83 -9.44
C PRO A 134 13.25 -1.35 -10.37
N HIS A 135 13.29 -1.92 -11.57
CA HIS A 135 14.24 -1.55 -12.62
C HIS A 135 13.55 -0.78 -13.76
N ALA A 136 14.32 0.09 -14.42
CA ALA A 136 13.83 0.76 -15.60
C ALA A 136 13.87 -0.22 -16.79
N HIS A 137 12.69 -0.71 -17.17
CA HIS A 137 12.51 -1.56 -18.34
C HIS A 137 12.18 -0.70 -19.56
N ALA A 138 12.87 -0.94 -20.68
CA ALA A 138 12.46 -0.39 -21.96
C ALA A 138 11.16 -1.11 -22.41
N PRO A 139 10.18 -0.38 -22.94
CA PRO A 139 9.01 -1.02 -23.53
C PRO A 139 9.43 -2.02 -24.62
N PRO A 140 8.75 -3.17 -24.74
CA PRO A 140 9.06 -4.14 -25.77
C PRO A 140 8.73 -3.59 -27.18
N ALA A 141 9.50 -4.00 -28.18
CA ALA A 141 9.14 -3.70 -29.56
C ALA A 141 7.87 -4.46 -29.96
N THR A 142 6.89 -3.75 -30.50
CA THR A 142 5.59 -4.28 -30.93
C THR A 142 5.47 -4.27 -32.44
N LYS A 143 4.67 -5.19 -33.00
CA LYS A 143 4.38 -5.26 -34.43
C LYS A 143 3.41 -4.16 -34.88
N GLN A 144 2.47 -3.77 -34.00
CA GLN A 144 1.49 -2.73 -34.26
C GLN A 144 1.94 -1.40 -33.61
N VAL A 145 2.91 -0.75 -34.24
CA VAL A 145 3.60 0.43 -33.70
C VAL A 145 2.64 1.59 -33.37
N ASP A 146 1.56 1.74 -34.13
CA ASP A 146 0.58 2.84 -33.96
C ASP A 146 -0.61 2.47 -33.06
N TRP A 147 -0.57 1.30 -32.39
CA TRP A 147 -1.71 0.89 -31.56
C TRP A 147 -1.80 1.67 -30.25
N GLY A 148 -0.68 2.00 -29.60
CA GLY A 148 -0.66 2.60 -28.26
C GLY A 148 -0.90 4.11 -28.26
N ASN A 149 -1.37 4.62 -27.12
CA ASN A 149 -1.45 6.04 -26.81
C ASN A 149 -0.29 6.51 -25.92
N ASN A 150 0.23 5.60 -25.11
CA ASN A 150 1.39 5.87 -24.23
C ASN A 150 2.19 4.58 -23.97
N TRP A 151 3.26 4.68 -23.22
CA TRP A 151 4.19 3.59 -22.94
C TRP A 151 3.56 2.37 -22.20
N ILE A 152 2.44 2.54 -21.48
CA ILE A 152 1.70 1.41 -20.86
C ILE A 152 1.24 0.44 -21.94
N ASP A 153 0.76 0.99 -23.05
CA ASP A 153 0.21 0.22 -24.16
C ASP A 153 1.25 -0.65 -24.85
N GLU A 154 2.50 -0.19 -24.89
CA GLU A 154 3.62 -0.97 -25.46
C GLU A 154 3.89 -2.22 -24.63
N PHE A 155 3.85 -2.13 -23.29
CA PHE A 155 3.99 -3.31 -22.43
C PHE A 155 2.81 -4.27 -22.58
N VAL A 156 1.58 -3.76 -22.61
CA VAL A 156 0.36 -4.58 -22.76
C VAL A 156 0.36 -5.26 -24.12
N LEU A 157 0.58 -4.50 -25.19
CA LEU A 157 0.58 -5.05 -26.55
C LEU A 157 1.71 -6.06 -26.75
N GLY A 158 2.92 -5.77 -26.29
CA GLY A 158 4.05 -6.67 -26.38
C GLY A 158 3.79 -8.02 -25.70
N ARG A 159 3.11 -8.00 -24.53
CA ARG A 159 2.68 -9.22 -23.86
C ARG A 159 1.63 -9.98 -24.65
N LEU A 160 0.62 -9.29 -25.19
CA LEU A 160 -0.42 -9.91 -26.01
C LEU A 160 0.16 -10.54 -27.28
N GLU A 161 1.06 -9.84 -27.98
CA GLU A 161 1.72 -10.38 -29.18
C GLU A 161 2.57 -11.61 -28.88
N ALA A 162 3.25 -11.64 -27.72
CA ALA A 162 4.04 -12.80 -27.27
C ALA A 162 3.15 -14.03 -27.02
N GLU A 163 1.91 -13.80 -26.55
CA GLU A 163 0.91 -14.84 -26.31
C GLU A 163 0.07 -15.15 -27.57
N GLY A 164 0.30 -14.45 -28.68
CA GLY A 164 -0.48 -14.61 -29.91
C GLY A 164 -1.94 -14.16 -29.76
N LEU A 165 -2.18 -13.16 -28.92
CA LEU A 165 -3.48 -12.54 -28.69
C LEU A 165 -3.55 -11.16 -29.35
N ALA A 166 -4.77 -10.73 -29.68
CA ALA A 166 -5.06 -9.38 -30.11
C ALA A 166 -5.79 -8.60 -29.00
N PRO A 167 -5.52 -7.30 -28.84
CA PRO A 167 -6.29 -6.46 -27.93
C PRO A 167 -7.73 -6.29 -28.41
N ALA A 168 -8.67 -6.13 -27.46
CA ALA A 168 -10.05 -5.77 -27.78
C ALA A 168 -10.13 -4.40 -28.50
N PRO A 169 -11.18 -4.13 -29.28
CA PRO A 169 -11.40 -2.80 -29.84
C PRO A 169 -11.64 -1.77 -28.73
N ASP A 170 -11.55 -0.50 -29.07
CA ASP A 170 -11.90 0.59 -28.16
C ASP A 170 -13.38 0.46 -27.74
N ALA A 171 -13.70 0.83 -26.51
CA ALA A 171 -15.07 0.96 -26.04
C ALA A 171 -15.81 2.06 -26.81
N ASP A 172 -17.12 1.93 -26.93
CA ASP A 172 -17.91 3.03 -27.47
C ASP A 172 -17.86 4.27 -26.58
N PRO A 173 -18.07 5.48 -27.13
CA PRO A 173 -17.91 6.73 -26.39
C PRO A 173 -18.80 6.84 -25.14
N VAL A 174 -20.02 6.29 -25.15
CA VAL A 174 -20.94 6.32 -23.99
C VAL A 174 -20.41 5.44 -22.87
N THR A 175 -19.97 4.23 -23.21
CA THR A 175 -19.33 3.32 -22.25
C THR A 175 -18.06 3.94 -21.68
N LEU A 176 -17.25 4.60 -22.51
CA LEU A 176 -15.99 5.18 -22.08
C LEU A 176 -16.20 6.36 -21.12
N VAL A 177 -17.09 7.32 -21.44
CA VAL A 177 -17.38 8.44 -20.54
C VAL A 177 -17.98 7.97 -19.22
N ARG A 178 -18.88 6.96 -19.28
CA ARG A 178 -19.45 6.37 -18.07
C ARG A 178 -18.38 5.72 -17.18
N ARG A 179 -17.51 4.90 -17.77
CA ARG A 179 -16.41 4.23 -17.06
C ARG A 179 -15.50 5.21 -16.37
N VAL A 180 -14.92 6.15 -17.12
CA VAL A 180 -13.93 7.06 -16.58
C VAL A 180 -14.51 7.99 -15.52
N THR A 181 -15.78 8.40 -15.65
CA THR A 181 -16.44 9.22 -14.63
C THR A 181 -16.63 8.43 -13.32
N PHE A 182 -17.11 7.18 -13.40
CA PHE A 182 -17.22 6.32 -12.22
C PHE A 182 -15.86 6.04 -11.57
N ASP A 183 -14.87 5.67 -12.35
CA ASP A 183 -13.56 5.30 -11.79
C ASP A 183 -12.89 6.48 -11.10
N LEU A 184 -13.00 7.68 -11.69
CA LEU A 184 -12.35 8.87 -11.15
C LEU A 184 -13.16 9.59 -10.07
N THR A 185 -14.49 9.53 -10.08
CA THR A 185 -15.34 10.29 -9.15
C THR A 185 -16.23 9.45 -8.24
N GLY A 186 -16.37 8.16 -8.55
CA GLY A 186 -17.32 7.27 -7.85
C GLY A 186 -18.79 7.48 -8.22
N LEU A 187 -19.10 8.38 -9.15
CA LEU A 187 -20.46 8.75 -9.55
C LEU A 187 -20.64 8.59 -11.07
N PRO A 188 -21.87 8.35 -11.57
CA PRO A 188 -22.14 8.36 -12.99
C PRO A 188 -22.05 9.77 -13.58
N PRO A 189 -21.76 9.90 -14.88
CA PRO A 189 -21.92 11.18 -15.56
C PRO A 189 -23.41 11.53 -15.65
N THR A 190 -23.73 12.80 -15.59
CA THR A 190 -25.07 13.31 -15.91
C THR A 190 -25.38 13.15 -17.40
N PRO A 191 -26.66 13.05 -17.83
CA PRO A 191 -27.02 13.05 -19.24
C PRO A 191 -26.40 14.22 -20.03
N ALA A 192 -26.39 15.42 -19.45
CA ALA A 192 -25.79 16.61 -20.08
C ALA A 192 -24.27 16.46 -20.29
N GLU A 193 -23.55 15.84 -19.36
CA GLU A 193 -22.11 15.56 -19.50
C GLU A 193 -21.83 14.55 -20.60
N VAL A 194 -22.68 13.51 -20.72
CA VAL A 194 -22.60 12.53 -21.82
C VAL A 194 -22.83 13.22 -23.16
N GLU A 195 -23.90 14.03 -23.29
CA GLU A 195 -24.21 14.77 -24.50
C GLU A 195 -23.09 15.74 -24.88
N ALA A 196 -22.54 16.48 -23.92
CA ALA A 196 -21.43 17.41 -24.12
C ALA A 196 -20.17 16.68 -24.64
N TYR A 197 -19.85 15.53 -24.07
CA TYR A 197 -18.71 14.73 -24.53
C TYR A 197 -18.92 14.18 -25.94
N LEU A 198 -20.12 13.67 -26.26
CA LEU A 198 -20.43 13.14 -27.59
C LEU A 198 -20.45 14.25 -28.68
N ALA A 199 -20.77 15.47 -28.30
CA ALA A 199 -20.77 16.63 -29.21
C ALA A 199 -19.36 17.24 -29.40
N ASP A 200 -18.39 16.90 -28.54
CA ASP A 200 -17.03 17.44 -28.61
C ASP A 200 -16.20 16.66 -29.65
N THR A 201 -16.00 17.26 -30.81
CA THR A 201 -15.25 16.67 -31.92
C THR A 201 -13.75 16.99 -31.91
N ARG A 202 -13.23 17.67 -30.88
CA ARG A 202 -11.82 17.99 -30.77
C ARG A 202 -10.97 16.72 -30.57
N PRO A 203 -9.75 16.67 -31.15
CA PRO A 203 -8.87 15.52 -30.97
C PRO A 203 -8.49 15.25 -29.49
N ASP A 204 -8.50 16.29 -28.65
CA ASP A 204 -8.17 16.26 -27.22
C ASP A 204 -9.40 16.16 -26.30
N ALA A 205 -10.60 15.92 -26.84
CA ALA A 205 -11.85 15.87 -26.05
C ALA A 205 -11.77 14.90 -24.87
N TYR A 206 -11.20 13.71 -25.07
CA TYR A 206 -11.03 12.72 -24.00
C TYR A 206 -10.03 13.18 -22.93
N MET A 207 -8.91 13.80 -23.34
CA MET A 207 -7.93 14.36 -22.40
C MET A 207 -8.53 15.49 -21.58
N SER A 208 -9.28 16.38 -22.23
CA SER A 208 -10.00 17.48 -21.56
C SER A 208 -11.02 16.97 -20.54
N LEU A 209 -11.73 15.88 -20.86
CA LEU A 209 -12.64 15.20 -19.93
C LEU A 209 -11.88 14.68 -18.69
N ILE A 210 -10.77 13.98 -18.89
CA ILE A 210 -9.96 13.44 -17.79
C ILE A 210 -9.45 14.56 -16.90
N ASP A 211 -8.86 15.61 -17.48
CA ASP A 211 -8.30 16.73 -16.73
C ASP A 211 -9.38 17.45 -15.88
N ARG A 212 -10.60 17.59 -16.42
CA ARG A 212 -11.76 18.12 -15.67
C ARG A 212 -12.15 17.20 -14.51
N LEU A 213 -12.22 15.88 -14.73
CA LEU A 213 -12.59 14.93 -13.69
C LEU A 213 -11.54 14.86 -12.58
N LEU A 214 -10.25 14.84 -12.91
CA LEU A 214 -9.15 14.84 -11.95
C LEU A 214 -9.05 16.12 -11.13
N ALA A 215 -9.51 17.26 -11.66
CA ALA A 215 -9.59 18.52 -10.93
C ALA A 215 -10.85 18.64 -10.05
N SER A 216 -11.79 17.72 -10.17
CA SER A 216 -13.05 17.74 -9.42
C SER A 216 -12.86 17.40 -7.94
N PRO A 217 -13.55 18.09 -7.01
CA PRO A 217 -13.62 17.66 -5.61
C PRO A 217 -14.09 16.19 -5.44
N ARG A 218 -14.92 15.69 -6.36
CA ARG A 218 -15.40 14.29 -6.34
C ARG A 218 -14.27 13.29 -6.56
N HIS A 219 -13.25 13.65 -7.35
CA HIS A 219 -12.04 12.82 -7.46
C HIS A 219 -11.30 12.73 -6.12
N ALA A 220 -11.15 13.84 -5.43
CA ALA A 220 -10.52 13.84 -4.12
C ALA A 220 -11.31 13.01 -3.09
N GLU A 221 -12.63 13.11 -3.07
CA GLU A 221 -13.51 12.28 -2.22
C GLU A 221 -13.36 10.79 -2.57
N ARG A 222 -13.32 10.42 -3.86
CA ARG A 222 -13.11 9.06 -4.33
C ARG A 222 -11.77 8.48 -3.86
N MET A 223 -10.69 9.25 -4.01
CA MET A 223 -9.36 8.85 -3.55
C MET A 223 -9.27 8.79 -2.02
N ALA A 224 -9.95 9.71 -1.33
CA ALA A 224 -10.02 9.69 0.12
C ALA A 224 -10.78 8.46 0.64
N ALA A 225 -11.89 8.07 0.03
CA ALA A 225 -12.63 6.86 0.42
C ALA A 225 -11.75 5.61 0.33
N TRP A 226 -11.00 5.47 -0.78
CA TRP A 226 -10.01 4.39 -0.94
C TRP A 226 -8.92 4.41 0.15
N TRP A 227 -8.37 5.60 0.47
CA TRP A 227 -7.34 5.73 1.50
C TRP A 227 -7.87 5.44 2.90
N LEU A 228 -9.04 5.98 3.24
CA LEU A 228 -9.68 5.81 4.55
C LEU A 228 -9.97 4.34 4.85
N ASP A 229 -10.35 3.55 3.83
CA ASP A 229 -10.50 2.10 3.95
C ASP A 229 -9.16 1.41 4.28
N LEU A 230 -8.09 1.75 3.56
CA LEU A 230 -6.75 1.20 3.81
C LEU A 230 -6.25 1.47 5.23
N VAL A 231 -6.53 2.65 5.78
CA VAL A 231 -6.05 3.05 7.11
C VAL A 231 -7.07 2.77 8.23
N ARG A 232 -8.15 2.05 7.93
CA ARG A 232 -9.16 1.61 8.91
C ARG A 232 -9.89 2.78 9.58
N TYR A 233 -10.13 3.87 8.85
CA TYR A 233 -10.88 5.00 9.38
C TYR A 233 -12.27 4.56 9.84
N ALA A 234 -12.69 5.00 11.02
CA ALA A 234 -14.04 4.87 11.52
C ALA A 234 -14.39 6.11 12.36
N ASP A 235 -15.67 6.51 12.36
CA ASP A 235 -16.17 7.60 13.18
C ASP A 235 -16.42 7.18 14.65
N THR A 236 -16.24 5.88 14.94
CA THR A 236 -16.54 5.28 16.25
C THR A 236 -15.35 4.45 16.76
N VAL A 237 -15.36 4.16 18.07
CA VAL A 237 -14.24 3.48 18.75
C VAL A 237 -14.13 1.98 18.46
N GLY A 238 -15.19 1.33 17.96
CA GLY A 238 -15.19 -0.04 17.45
C GLY A 238 -15.38 -1.15 18.47
N TYR A 239 -15.00 -0.96 19.74
CA TYR A 239 -15.24 -1.94 20.80
C TYR A 239 -16.62 -1.74 21.46
N HIS A 240 -16.88 -2.51 22.51
CA HIS A 240 -18.13 -2.48 23.27
C HIS A 240 -18.65 -1.04 23.52
N GLY A 241 -19.89 -0.79 23.16
CA GLY A 241 -20.52 0.53 23.22
C GLY A 241 -20.31 1.40 21.98
N ASP A 242 -19.33 1.12 21.15
CA ASP A 242 -19.08 1.71 19.83
C ASP A 242 -19.46 3.19 19.68
N GLN A 243 -19.00 4.02 20.64
CA GLN A 243 -19.35 5.45 20.68
C GLN A 243 -18.57 6.24 19.63
N PRO A 244 -19.18 7.33 19.10
CA PRO A 244 -18.45 8.29 18.26
C PRO A 244 -17.25 8.89 19.00
N HIS A 245 -16.21 9.23 18.25
CA HIS A 245 -15.02 9.92 18.75
C HIS A 245 -14.58 11.08 17.83
N ASN A 246 -13.69 11.94 18.34
CA ASN A 246 -13.32 13.17 17.67
C ASN A 246 -12.21 12.94 16.63
N ILE A 247 -12.50 12.35 15.46
CA ILE A 247 -11.52 12.02 14.40
C ILE A 247 -11.88 12.60 13.03
N SER A 248 -13.12 13.08 12.84
CA SER A 248 -13.59 13.53 11.52
C SER A 248 -12.72 14.59 10.82
N PRO A 249 -12.01 15.51 11.52
CA PRO A 249 -11.12 16.46 10.84
C PRO A 249 -9.95 15.78 10.10
N TYR A 250 -9.54 14.58 10.51
CA TYR A 250 -8.55 13.79 9.75
C TYR A 250 -9.11 13.36 8.38
N ARG A 251 -10.36 12.90 8.31
CA ARG A 251 -11.01 12.56 7.03
C ARG A 251 -11.04 13.77 6.10
N ASP A 252 -11.42 14.91 6.62
CA ASP A 252 -11.50 16.15 5.85
C ASP A 252 -10.11 16.58 5.36
N TRP A 253 -9.06 16.37 6.17
CA TRP A 253 -7.68 16.56 5.77
C TRP A 253 -7.27 15.63 4.62
N VAL A 254 -7.63 14.34 4.67
CA VAL A 254 -7.32 13.38 3.60
C VAL A 254 -7.97 13.81 2.28
N ILE A 255 -9.25 14.25 2.31
CA ILE A 255 -9.93 14.77 1.12
C ILE A 255 -9.18 15.99 0.57
N LYS A 256 -8.82 16.93 1.44
CA LYS A 256 -8.10 18.14 1.04
C LYS A 256 -6.72 17.84 0.47
N ALA A 257 -6.00 16.90 1.06
CA ALA A 257 -4.67 16.48 0.58
C ALA A 257 -4.73 15.91 -0.85
N PHE A 258 -5.74 15.09 -1.17
CA PHE A 258 -5.95 14.62 -2.56
C PHE A 258 -6.44 15.73 -3.48
N LEU A 259 -7.27 16.66 -2.98
CA LEU A 259 -7.71 17.83 -3.76
C LEU A 259 -6.54 18.74 -4.13
N ASP A 260 -5.62 18.96 -3.21
CA ASP A 260 -4.42 19.78 -3.42
C ASP A 260 -3.28 18.99 -4.10
N ASN A 261 -3.49 17.70 -4.31
CA ASN A 261 -2.51 16.79 -4.89
C ASN A 261 -1.17 16.80 -4.12
N VAL A 262 -1.25 16.71 -2.79
CA VAL A 262 -0.07 16.61 -1.93
C VAL A 262 0.78 15.42 -2.39
N PRO A 263 2.10 15.58 -2.62
CA PRO A 263 2.98 14.48 -2.99
C PRO A 263 2.90 13.32 -1.99
N PHE A 264 2.82 12.09 -2.49
CA PHE A 264 2.53 10.93 -1.64
C PHE A 264 3.64 10.63 -0.62
N ASP A 265 4.88 11.00 -0.88
CA ASP A 265 5.98 10.95 0.09
C ASP A 265 5.73 11.91 1.26
N ARG A 266 5.36 13.18 0.98
CA ARG A 266 4.99 14.15 2.02
C ARG A 266 3.75 13.71 2.78
N PHE A 267 2.73 13.23 2.08
CA PHE A 267 1.50 12.66 2.65
C PHE A 267 1.82 11.52 3.63
N THR A 268 2.74 10.62 3.29
CA THR A 268 3.22 9.53 4.15
C THR A 268 3.92 10.06 5.40
N VAL A 269 4.86 11.00 5.23
CA VAL A 269 5.61 11.58 6.35
C VAL A 269 4.69 12.30 7.33
N LEU A 270 3.74 13.08 6.84
CA LEU A 270 2.78 13.79 7.68
C LEU A 270 1.90 12.85 8.50
N GLN A 271 1.44 11.75 7.92
CA GLN A 271 0.60 10.80 8.64
C GLN A 271 1.34 10.05 9.75
N LEU A 272 2.54 9.56 9.47
CA LEU A 272 3.31 8.78 10.43
C LEU A 272 3.96 9.65 11.52
N ALA A 273 4.39 10.86 11.17
CA ALA A 273 5.26 11.67 12.00
C ALA A 273 4.99 13.18 11.94
N GLY A 274 3.80 13.62 11.53
CA GLY A 274 3.47 15.03 11.42
C GLY A 274 3.77 15.82 12.70
N ASP A 275 3.40 15.26 13.85
CA ASP A 275 3.67 15.85 15.17
C ASP A 275 5.17 16.01 15.51
N LEU A 276 6.05 15.29 14.82
CA LEU A 276 7.51 15.35 15.00
C LEU A 276 8.21 16.27 13.99
N VAL A 277 7.68 16.34 12.75
CA VAL A 277 8.34 17.10 11.66
C VAL A 277 7.81 18.53 11.51
N GLY A 278 6.60 18.79 11.97
CA GLY A 278 5.95 20.09 11.83
C GLY A 278 5.57 20.44 10.38
N PRO A 279 5.01 21.65 10.16
CA PRO A 279 4.60 22.13 8.85
C PRO A 279 5.81 22.52 7.99
N ALA A 280 5.73 22.25 6.69
CA ALA A 280 6.67 22.78 5.72
C ALA A 280 6.32 24.25 5.36
N ALA A 281 7.22 24.90 4.64
CA ALA A 281 6.97 26.26 4.17
C ALA A 281 5.74 26.30 3.25
N GLY A 282 4.75 27.12 3.60
CA GLY A 282 3.49 27.27 2.88
C GLY A 282 2.39 26.30 3.30
N GLU A 283 2.67 25.33 4.17
CA GLU A 283 1.63 24.49 4.79
C GLU A 283 0.94 25.24 5.94
N HIS A 284 -0.33 24.94 6.16
CA HIS A 284 -1.05 25.47 7.30
C HIS A 284 -0.50 24.87 8.62
N PRO A 285 -0.40 25.63 9.71
CA PRO A 285 0.16 25.15 10.99
C PRO A 285 -0.51 23.88 11.54
N ASP A 286 -1.80 23.66 11.29
CA ASP A 286 -2.55 22.50 11.77
C ASP A 286 -2.39 21.24 10.90
N GLU A 287 -1.80 21.35 9.69
CA GLU A 287 -1.63 20.21 8.77
C GLU A 287 -0.97 19.00 9.44
N PRO A 288 0.14 19.18 10.18
CA PRO A 288 0.82 18.06 10.81
C PRO A 288 -0.01 17.36 11.89
N ALA A 289 -0.80 18.14 12.65
CA ALA A 289 -1.68 17.59 13.69
C ALA A 289 -2.86 16.83 13.07
N LEU A 290 -3.48 17.41 12.03
CA LEU A 290 -4.56 16.76 11.27
C LEU A 290 -4.10 15.45 10.64
N ALA A 291 -2.96 15.47 9.95
CA ALA A 291 -2.41 14.30 9.27
C ALA A 291 -2.01 13.19 10.25
N SER A 292 -1.25 13.52 11.31
CA SER A 292 -0.73 12.53 12.24
C SER A 292 -1.80 11.90 13.14
N ALA A 293 -3.04 12.41 13.12
CA ALA A 293 -4.18 11.74 13.71
C ALA A 293 -4.40 10.33 13.12
N TYR A 294 -3.80 10.01 11.97
CA TYR A 294 -3.65 8.64 11.46
C TYR A 294 -3.23 7.64 12.55
N ASN A 295 -2.26 7.97 13.40
CA ASN A 295 -1.78 7.07 14.45
C ASN A 295 -2.83 6.78 15.54
N ARG A 296 -3.97 7.49 15.51
CA ARG A 296 -5.10 7.32 16.43
C ARG A 296 -6.24 6.49 15.82
N LEU A 297 -6.11 6.09 14.55
CA LEU A 297 -7.06 5.24 13.80
C LEU A 297 -6.88 3.77 14.21
N LEU A 298 -7.38 3.43 15.38
CA LEU A 298 -7.41 2.05 15.87
C LEU A 298 -8.64 1.89 16.77
N GLN A 299 -9.08 0.65 16.93
CA GLN A 299 -10.13 0.36 17.89
C GLN A 299 -9.62 0.61 19.30
N THR A 300 -10.40 1.37 20.10
CA THR A 300 -10.05 1.69 21.49
C THR A 300 -11.12 1.26 22.44
N THR A 301 -10.70 0.76 23.61
CA THR A 301 -11.62 0.35 24.68
C THR A 301 -11.60 1.32 25.85
N HIS A 302 -12.68 1.34 26.63
CA HIS A 302 -12.74 1.91 27.96
C HIS A 302 -13.63 1.07 28.89
N GLU A 303 -13.60 -0.23 28.68
CA GLU A 303 -14.35 -1.18 29.52
C GLU A 303 -13.75 -1.28 30.93
N GLY A 304 -14.64 -1.44 31.91
CA GLY A 304 -14.21 -1.74 33.28
C GLY A 304 -13.52 -3.11 33.34
N GLY A 305 -12.28 -3.13 33.87
CA GLY A 305 -11.51 -4.37 33.99
C GLY A 305 -10.52 -4.62 32.84
N LEU A 306 -10.37 -3.66 31.91
CA LEU A 306 -9.33 -3.72 30.88
C LEU A 306 -7.93 -3.93 31.52
N GLN A 307 -7.07 -4.65 30.82
CA GLN A 307 -5.67 -4.84 31.19
C GLN A 307 -4.78 -3.92 30.34
N LEU A 308 -4.16 -2.94 30.96
CA LEU A 308 -3.34 -1.94 30.25
C LEU A 308 -2.27 -2.57 29.36
N LYS A 309 -1.57 -3.62 29.86
CA LYS A 309 -0.51 -4.31 29.09
C LYS A 309 -1.08 -5.03 27.85
N GLU A 310 -2.27 -5.62 27.97
CA GLU A 310 -2.95 -6.29 26.86
C GLU A 310 -3.26 -5.28 25.74
N TYR A 311 -3.90 -4.17 26.08
CA TYR A 311 -4.27 -3.17 25.07
C TYR A 311 -3.06 -2.45 24.49
N ARG A 312 -1.98 -2.26 25.23
CA ARG A 312 -0.69 -1.82 24.65
C ARG A 312 -0.21 -2.76 23.55
N ALA A 313 -0.23 -4.07 23.82
CA ALA A 313 0.18 -5.06 22.82
C ALA A 313 -0.77 -5.09 21.61
N ILE A 314 -2.08 -4.96 21.84
CA ILE A 314 -3.09 -4.87 20.77
C ILE A 314 -2.87 -3.62 19.90
N TYR A 315 -2.72 -2.45 20.49
CA TYR A 315 -2.55 -1.18 19.78
C TYR A 315 -1.23 -1.15 19.01
N GLN A 316 -0.15 -1.68 19.58
CA GLN A 316 1.13 -1.83 18.90
C GLN A 316 1.00 -2.77 17.70
N ALA A 317 0.40 -3.95 17.89
CA ALA A 317 0.23 -4.93 16.83
C ALA A 317 -0.64 -4.38 15.68
N ASP A 318 -1.69 -3.64 16.00
CA ASP A 318 -2.56 -3.02 15.01
C ASP A 318 -1.80 -2.00 14.14
N ARG A 319 -0.99 -1.12 14.74
CA ARG A 319 -0.16 -0.16 14.00
C ARG A 319 0.84 -0.83 13.09
N ILE A 320 1.54 -1.86 13.56
CA ILE A 320 2.51 -2.59 12.73
C ILE A 320 1.81 -3.25 11.55
N ARG A 321 0.69 -3.95 11.77
CA ARG A 321 -0.08 -4.59 10.69
C ARG A 321 -0.53 -3.57 9.64
N ASN A 322 -1.01 -2.41 10.09
CA ASN A 322 -1.46 -1.39 9.15
C ASN A 322 -0.29 -0.76 8.38
N VAL A 323 0.76 -0.32 9.06
CA VAL A 323 1.93 0.29 8.40
C VAL A 323 2.57 -0.68 7.42
N SER A 324 2.82 -1.92 7.82
CA SER A 324 3.42 -2.91 6.93
C SER A 324 2.50 -3.26 5.74
N GLY A 325 1.21 -3.42 5.97
CA GLY A 325 0.24 -3.67 4.90
C GLY A 325 0.11 -2.50 3.94
N VAL A 326 0.02 -1.26 4.44
CA VAL A 326 -0.25 -0.06 3.63
C VAL A 326 0.97 0.37 2.82
N TRP A 327 2.15 0.48 3.43
CA TRP A 327 3.34 1.03 2.76
C TRP A 327 4.31 -0.03 2.27
N MET A 328 4.39 -1.18 2.94
CA MET A 328 5.35 -2.22 2.58
C MET A 328 4.72 -3.35 1.75
N GLY A 329 3.37 -3.45 1.71
CA GLY A 329 2.69 -4.59 1.07
C GLY A 329 3.12 -5.93 1.67
N ALA A 330 3.30 -5.98 2.99
CA ALA A 330 3.85 -7.12 3.70
C ALA A 330 2.99 -7.52 4.90
N THR A 331 2.92 -8.81 5.17
CA THR A 331 2.13 -9.41 6.26
C THR A 331 2.96 -9.56 7.54
N VAL A 332 3.70 -8.52 7.93
CA VAL A 332 4.60 -8.53 9.11
C VAL A 332 3.87 -8.93 10.40
N GLY A 333 2.56 -8.76 10.48
CA GLY A 333 1.74 -9.20 11.61
C GLY A 333 1.85 -10.70 11.94
N CYS A 334 2.21 -11.56 10.98
CA CYS A 334 2.47 -12.97 11.21
C CYS A 334 3.68 -13.21 12.15
N ALA A 335 4.62 -12.26 12.15
CA ALA A 335 5.82 -12.33 13.00
C ALA A 335 5.59 -11.93 14.47
N GLN A 336 4.36 -11.65 14.89
CA GLN A 336 4.03 -11.33 16.28
C GLN A 336 4.35 -12.47 17.26
N CYS A 337 4.15 -13.73 16.85
CA CYS A 337 4.25 -14.88 17.74
C CYS A 337 5.43 -15.81 17.44
N HIS A 338 5.92 -15.80 16.21
CA HIS A 338 7.04 -16.61 15.72
C HIS A 338 7.64 -15.92 14.48
N ASP A 339 8.80 -16.31 14.02
CA ASP A 339 9.36 -15.76 12.78
C ASP A 339 8.42 -16.05 11.60
N HIS A 340 8.34 -15.14 10.65
CA HIS A 340 7.44 -15.28 9.51
C HIS A 340 7.80 -16.54 8.70
N LYS A 341 6.78 -17.35 8.34
CA LYS A 341 7.03 -18.67 7.72
C LYS A 341 7.49 -18.60 6.26
N TYR A 342 7.22 -17.51 5.57
CA TYR A 342 7.42 -17.39 4.12
C TYR A 342 8.34 -16.24 3.73
N ASP A 343 8.39 -15.21 4.55
CA ASP A 343 9.15 -13.99 4.34
C ASP A 343 10.22 -13.80 5.43
N PRO A 344 11.30 -13.05 5.17
CA PRO A 344 12.42 -12.95 6.09
C PRO A 344 12.18 -11.99 7.28
N TYR A 345 10.93 -11.82 7.71
CA TYR A 345 10.58 -11.04 8.90
C TYR A 345 10.66 -11.89 10.17
N THR A 346 11.47 -11.47 11.11
CA THR A 346 11.57 -12.12 12.42
C THR A 346 10.58 -11.55 13.43
N SER A 347 10.31 -12.28 14.51
CA SER A 347 9.56 -11.72 15.64
C SER A 347 10.24 -10.50 16.23
N ARG A 348 11.58 -10.46 16.22
CA ARG A 348 12.34 -9.28 16.63
C ARG A 348 12.02 -8.06 15.75
N ASP A 349 11.92 -8.24 14.43
CA ASP A 349 11.57 -7.16 13.49
C ASP A 349 10.18 -6.60 13.77
N PHE A 350 9.20 -7.47 14.07
CA PHE A 350 7.85 -7.05 14.46
C PHE A 350 7.89 -6.10 15.66
N TYR A 351 8.52 -6.49 16.76
CA TYR A 351 8.58 -5.66 17.97
C TYR A 351 9.47 -4.43 17.80
N ALA A 352 10.52 -4.51 16.99
CA ALA A 352 11.39 -3.38 16.68
C ALA A 352 10.68 -2.31 15.84
N LEU A 353 9.87 -2.71 14.85
CA LEU A 353 8.97 -1.81 14.13
C LEU A 353 7.94 -1.18 15.08
N GLY A 354 7.40 -1.94 16.03
CA GLY A 354 6.48 -1.43 17.04
C GLY A 354 7.12 -0.41 17.97
N ALA A 355 8.42 -0.51 18.21
CA ALA A 355 9.14 0.41 19.08
C ALA A 355 9.20 1.84 18.53
N PHE A 356 9.02 2.08 17.22
CA PHE A 356 8.86 3.42 16.67
C PHE A 356 7.64 4.13 17.22
N PHE A 357 6.55 3.41 17.52
CA PHE A 357 5.28 3.95 18.00
C PHE A 357 5.16 3.98 19.54
N ALA A 358 6.23 3.62 20.24
CA ALA A 358 6.26 3.58 21.69
C ALA A 358 6.21 4.99 22.35
N ASP A 359 6.41 6.03 21.57
CA ASP A 359 6.32 7.43 21.99
C ASP A 359 4.90 8.01 21.98
N ILE A 360 3.91 7.32 21.42
CA ILE A 360 2.57 7.88 21.25
C ILE A 360 1.83 7.95 22.60
N ASP A 361 1.41 9.15 23.00
CA ASP A 361 0.57 9.40 24.18
C ASP A 361 -0.90 9.08 23.87
N ASP A 362 -1.30 7.83 24.06
CA ASP A 362 -2.65 7.34 23.69
C ASP A 362 -3.33 6.48 24.78
N GLU A 363 -2.79 6.45 25.99
CA GLU A 363 -3.25 5.53 27.04
C GLU A 363 -4.06 6.19 28.15
N LYS A 364 -4.20 7.52 28.13
CA LYS A 364 -4.87 8.26 29.22
C LYS A 364 -6.30 7.83 29.49
N HIS A 365 -6.99 7.33 28.46
CA HIS A 365 -8.33 6.78 28.60
C HIS A 365 -8.35 5.41 29.30
N MET A 366 -7.22 4.72 29.41
CA MET A 366 -7.11 3.38 30.00
C MET A 366 -6.65 3.42 31.48
N ASP A 367 -6.21 4.56 31.98
CA ASP A 367 -5.83 4.67 33.39
C ASP A 367 -7.07 4.85 34.28
N LYS A 368 -6.93 4.48 35.56
CA LYS A 368 -8.05 4.59 36.54
C LYS A 368 -8.52 6.04 36.70
N ALA A 369 -7.63 7.01 36.59
CA ALA A 369 -7.95 8.43 36.69
C ALA A 369 -8.64 8.94 35.43
N GLY A 370 -8.24 8.45 34.25
CA GLY A 370 -8.89 8.71 32.97
C GLY A 370 -10.29 8.13 32.93
N PHE A 371 -10.44 6.88 33.37
CA PHE A 371 -11.73 6.20 33.49
C PHE A 371 -12.71 6.93 34.41
N SER A 372 -12.25 7.40 35.55
CA SER A 372 -13.06 8.17 36.53
C SER A 372 -13.46 9.57 36.02
N ARG A 373 -12.65 10.19 35.16
CA ARG A 373 -12.92 11.54 34.61
C ARG A 373 -13.77 11.50 33.36
N GLN A 374 -13.84 10.35 32.67
CA GLN A 374 -14.66 10.23 31.48
C GLN A 374 -16.14 10.10 31.88
N ASN A 375 -16.95 11.01 31.35
CA ASN A 375 -18.39 10.78 31.33
C ASN A 375 -18.63 9.66 30.32
N LEU A 376 -18.85 8.44 30.78
CA LEU A 376 -19.09 7.25 29.94
C LEU A 376 -20.27 7.43 28.97
N ASN A 377 -21.14 8.42 29.23
CA ASN A 377 -22.25 8.79 28.38
C ASN A 377 -21.94 9.99 27.46
N ALA A 378 -20.70 10.51 27.49
CA ALA A 378 -20.31 11.60 26.60
C ALA A 378 -20.30 11.14 25.13
N THR A 379 -20.99 11.88 24.30
CA THR A 379 -21.03 11.66 22.85
C THR A 379 -20.62 12.98 22.17
N PRO A 380 -19.49 13.03 21.46
CA PRO A 380 -18.46 11.98 21.29
C PRO A 380 -17.68 11.63 22.56
N THR A 381 -17.18 10.39 22.63
CA THR A 381 -16.29 9.99 23.73
C THR A 381 -14.93 10.65 23.59
N VAL A 382 -14.36 11.09 24.72
CA VAL A 382 -13.06 11.77 24.74
C VAL A 382 -11.91 10.75 24.74
N ARG A 383 -10.93 10.94 23.86
CA ARG A 383 -9.71 10.13 23.74
C ARG A 383 -8.48 11.05 23.77
N GLU A 384 -8.12 11.54 24.93
CA GLU A 384 -6.96 12.43 25.08
C GLU A 384 -5.65 11.83 24.52
N PRO A 385 -4.74 12.67 23.98
CA PRO A 385 -4.85 14.12 23.86
C PRO A 385 -5.77 14.54 22.70
N GLU A 386 -6.58 15.58 22.95
CA GLU A 386 -7.42 16.23 21.96
C GLU A 386 -7.13 17.73 21.92
N ILE A 387 -7.22 18.32 20.73
CA ILE A 387 -7.13 19.78 20.53
C ILE A 387 -8.33 20.29 19.76
N LYS A 388 -8.53 21.61 19.78
CA LYS A 388 -9.44 22.28 18.85
C LYS A 388 -8.69 22.62 17.57
N VAL A 389 -9.31 22.36 16.43
CA VAL A 389 -8.78 22.67 15.09
C VAL A 389 -9.87 23.27 14.23
N VAL A 390 -9.47 24.06 13.25
CA VAL A 390 -10.32 24.47 12.13
C VAL A 390 -10.18 23.44 11.02
N GLY A 391 -11.29 22.87 10.57
CA GLY A 391 -11.29 21.95 9.44
C GLY A 391 -10.70 22.61 8.17
N PRO A 392 -10.01 21.86 7.30
CA PRO A 392 -9.33 22.44 6.14
C PRO A 392 -10.29 23.17 5.17
N PHE A 393 -11.55 22.80 5.13
CA PHE A 393 -12.58 23.44 4.30
C PHE A 393 -13.26 24.64 4.95
N ASP A 394 -13.06 24.86 6.25
CA ASP A 394 -13.66 25.94 7.02
C ASP A 394 -12.69 27.12 7.26
N ARG A 395 -11.42 27.03 6.80
CA ARG A 395 -10.34 27.98 7.10
C ARG A 395 -10.62 29.39 6.59
N ASP A 396 -11.09 29.50 5.36
CA ASP A 396 -11.41 30.83 4.76
C ASP A 396 -12.54 31.48 5.55
N ARG A 397 -13.58 30.72 5.90
CA ARG A 397 -14.70 31.20 6.71
C ARG A 397 -14.26 31.61 8.11
N ALA A 398 -13.39 30.83 8.74
CA ALA A 398 -12.82 31.17 10.05
C ALA A 398 -12.02 32.48 9.98
N ALA A 399 -11.16 32.63 8.96
CA ALA A 399 -10.37 33.84 8.77
C ALA A 399 -11.25 35.10 8.52
N GLU A 400 -12.34 34.98 7.75
CA GLU A 400 -13.31 36.06 7.55
C GLU A 400 -13.96 36.47 8.88
N LEU A 401 -14.38 35.49 9.70
CA LEU A 401 -14.98 35.75 11.01
C LEU A 401 -13.97 36.39 11.96
N ASP A 402 -12.75 35.86 12.04
CA ASP A 402 -11.68 36.40 12.89
C ASP A 402 -11.37 37.87 12.50
N ALA A 403 -11.30 38.19 11.22
CA ALA A 403 -11.09 39.55 10.74
C ALA A 403 -12.26 40.47 11.13
N ARG A 404 -13.49 40.02 11.02
CA ARG A 404 -14.69 40.79 11.39
C ARG A 404 -14.79 41.00 12.89
N ILE A 405 -14.52 39.98 13.68
CA ILE A 405 -14.45 40.03 15.16
C ILE A 405 -13.43 41.08 15.57
N HIS A 406 -12.19 40.99 15.06
CA HIS A 406 -11.13 41.92 15.37
C HIS A 406 -11.48 43.40 14.97
N SER A 407 -12.15 43.61 13.84
CA SER A 407 -12.63 44.95 13.45
C SER A 407 -13.63 45.48 14.48
N LEU A 408 -14.62 44.67 14.91
CA LEU A 408 -15.61 45.09 15.89
C LEU A 408 -15.03 45.32 17.28
N GLU A 409 -14.08 44.51 17.70
CA GLU A 409 -13.36 44.69 18.98
C GLU A 409 -12.64 46.01 19.04
N ASN A 410 -12.00 46.44 17.93
CA ASN A 410 -11.31 47.74 17.83
C ASN A 410 -12.26 48.95 17.76
N GLU A 411 -13.51 48.75 17.33
CA GLU A 411 -14.55 49.78 17.24
C GLU A 411 -15.33 49.96 18.55
N LEU A 412 -15.29 48.97 19.44
CA LEU A 412 -16.02 48.95 20.67
C LEU A 412 -15.23 49.60 21.82
N PRO A 413 -15.84 50.44 22.66
CA PRO A 413 -15.18 50.92 23.84
C PRO A 413 -14.83 49.76 24.79
N PRO A 414 -13.70 49.81 25.52
CA PRO A 414 -13.32 48.75 26.45
C PRO A 414 -14.39 48.63 27.54
N LEU A 415 -14.78 47.37 27.86
CA LEU A 415 -15.70 47.05 28.95
C LEU A 415 -14.96 47.12 30.29
N VAL A 416 -14.69 48.33 30.76
CA VAL A 416 -14.03 48.58 32.04
C VAL A 416 -15.08 49.03 33.04
N LEU A 417 -15.87 48.06 33.54
CA LEU A 417 -16.70 48.32 34.69
C LEU A 417 -16.10 47.52 35.88
N PRO A 418 -15.69 48.22 36.95
CA PRO A 418 -15.42 47.53 38.22
C PRO A 418 -16.73 46.86 38.68
N PRO A 419 -16.67 45.73 39.44
CA PRO A 419 -17.85 44.93 39.78
C PRO A 419 -18.96 45.67 40.52
N TRP A 420 -18.70 46.89 41.04
CA TRP A 420 -19.63 47.75 41.77
C TRP A 420 -20.12 48.97 41.00
N ALA A 421 -19.61 49.22 39.79
CA ALA A 421 -20.02 50.38 38.99
C ALA A 421 -21.21 49.99 38.09
N GLN A 422 -22.38 50.54 38.42
CA GLN A 422 -23.48 50.59 37.44
C GLN A 422 -23.22 51.78 36.49
N PRO A 423 -23.42 51.60 35.19
CA PRO A 423 -23.32 52.72 34.27
C PRO A 423 -24.34 53.79 34.61
N GLU A 424 -23.88 55.02 34.82
CA GLU A 424 -24.78 56.17 35.10
C GLU A 424 -25.71 56.48 33.91
N GLN A 425 -25.34 56.00 32.71
CA GLN A 425 -26.17 56.10 31.50
C GLN A 425 -26.16 54.77 30.73
N PRO A 426 -27.28 54.39 30.12
CA PRO A 426 -27.33 53.19 29.28
C PRO A 426 -26.39 53.36 28.10
N GLU A 427 -25.70 52.29 27.68
CA GLU A 427 -24.88 52.32 26.46
C GLU A 427 -25.70 52.78 25.26
N PRO A 428 -25.13 53.54 24.31
CA PRO A 428 -25.80 53.91 23.08
C PRO A 428 -26.32 52.67 22.34
N GLU A 429 -27.51 52.74 21.76
CA GLU A 429 -28.09 51.62 21.01
C GLU A 429 -27.15 51.07 19.93
N THR A 430 -26.32 51.92 19.30
CA THR A 430 -25.33 51.53 18.31
C THR A 430 -24.19 50.66 18.89
N VAL A 431 -23.80 50.90 20.18
CA VAL A 431 -22.77 50.13 20.84
C VAL A 431 -23.37 48.78 21.30
N VAL A 432 -24.58 48.79 21.79
CA VAL A 432 -25.32 47.53 22.16
C VAL A 432 -25.48 46.63 20.91
N ALA A 433 -25.90 47.22 19.78
CA ALA A 433 -26.03 46.46 18.53
C ALA A 433 -24.70 45.83 18.07
N LYS A 434 -23.59 46.58 18.17
CA LYS A 434 -22.24 46.02 17.84
C LYS A 434 -21.81 44.94 18.79
N ARG A 435 -22.12 44.99 20.08
CA ARG A 435 -21.83 43.94 21.05
C ARG A 435 -22.60 42.65 20.74
N LEU A 436 -23.86 42.78 20.40
CA LEU A 436 -24.68 41.63 19.98
C LEU A 436 -24.19 41.00 18.68
N GLU A 437 -23.74 41.84 17.74
CA GLU A 437 -23.10 41.36 16.52
C GLU A 437 -21.79 40.61 16.85
N LEU A 438 -20.95 41.13 17.74
CA LEU A 438 -19.70 40.51 18.17
C LEU A 438 -19.99 39.14 18.83
N GLU A 439 -20.90 39.07 19.80
CA GLU A 439 -21.31 37.82 20.45
C GLU A 439 -21.77 36.76 19.43
N ARG A 440 -22.55 37.20 18.42
CA ARG A 440 -22.99 36.31 17.33
C ARG A 440 -21.83 35.81 16.49
N LEU A 441 -20.93 36.68 16.08
CA LEU A 441 -19.75 36.29 15.29
C LEU A 441 -18.81 35.37 16.07
N GLU A 442 -18.58 35.63 17.35
CA GLU A 442 -17.84 34.75 18.24
C GLU A 442 -18.50 33.36 18.38
N ALA A 443 -19.84 33.32 18.51
CA ALA A 443 -20.56 32.08 18.52
C ALA A 443 -20.45 31.31 17.20
N ASP A 444 -20.60 32.00 16.05
CA ASP A 444 -20.43 31.44 14.72
C ASP A 444 -19.00 30.92 14.53
N ARG A 445 -17.98 31.68 15.00
CA ARG A 445 -16.56 31.29 14.95
C ARG A 445 -16.29 30.04 15.80
N ASN A 446 -16.80 29.99 17.01
CA ASN A 446 -16.65 28.85 17.91
C ASN A 446 -17.36 27.58 17.37
N ALA A 447 -18.42 27.74 16.59
CA ALA A 447 -19.14 26.63 15.96
C ALA A 447 -18.35 25.95 14.83
N ILE A 448 -17.35 26.64 14.27
CA ILE A 448 -16.43 26.09 13.25
C ILE A 448 -15.38 25.17 13.91
N ASP A 449 -14.99 25.47 15.14
CA ASP A 449 -13.99 24.69 15.86
C ASP A 449 -14.45 23.25 16.08
N ARG A 450 -13.63 22.30 15.66
CA ARG A 450 -13.85 20.88 15.89
C ARG A 450 -12.80 20.33 16.83
N LYS A 451 -13.17 19.33 17.61
CA LYS A 451 -12.19 18.57 18.38
C LYS A 451 -11.55 17.50 17.51
N LEU A 452 -10.26 17.29 17.74
CA LEU A 452 -9.47 16.26 17.06
C LEU A 452 -8.62 15.50 18.07
N MET A 453 -8.70 14.18 18.05
CA MET A 453 -7.70 13.30 18.68
C MET A 453 -6.38 13.46 17.95
N VAL A 454 -5.35 13.94 18.64
CA VAL A 454 -4.04 14.16 18.02
C VAL A 454 -3.04 13.10 18.46
N THR A 455 -2.03 12.90 17.62
CA THR A 455 -0.80 12.23 18.01
C THR A 455 0.08 13.22 18.75
N ARG A 456 0.59 12.81 19.91
CA ARG A 456 1.56 13.54 20.70
C ARG A 456 2.65 12.60 21.15
N ALA A 457 3.90 13.01 20.96
CA ALA A 457 5.04 12.24 21.44
C ALA A 457 5.21 12.40 22.95
N LEU A 458 5.46 11.30 23.65
CA LEU A 458 5.93 11.27 25.03
C LEU A 458 7.39 11.73 25.06
N ALA A 459 7.77 12.47 26.11
CA ALA A 459 9.17 12.88 26.32
C ALA A 459 10.09 11.66 26.48
N GLU A 460 9.62 10.62 27.15
CA GLU A 460 10.30 9.34 27.30
C GLU A 460 9.44 8.24 26.66
N PRO A 461 9.86 7.69 25.52
CA PRO A 461 9.17 6.56 24.90
C PRO A 461 9.14 5.33 25.79
N ARG A 462 8.04 4.58 25.74
CA ARG A 462 7.89 3.34 26.49
C ARG A 462 8.93 2.30 26.08
N GLN A 463 9.34 1.47 27.02
CA GLN A 463 10.18 0.31 26.71
C GLN A 463 9.35 -0.76 26.01
N VAL A 464 9.84 -1.26 24.87
CA VAL A 464 9.23 -2.37 24.12
C VAL A 464 10.04 -3.64 24.33
N ARG A 465 9.36 -4.74 24.57
CA ARG A 465 9.96 -6.08 24.69
C ARG A 465 9.39 -6.99 23.61
N LEU A 466 10.20 -7.91 23.16
CA LEU A 466 9.71 -9.08 22.43
C LEU A 466 8.83 -9.88 23.39
N LEU A 467 7.58 -10.18 22.99
CA LEU A 467 6.66 -10.98 23.78
C LEU A 467 6.72 -12.44 23.30
N PRO A 468 7.26 -13.37 24.11
CA PRO A 468 7.33 -14.77 23.70
C PRO A 468 5.95 -15.31 23.29
N ARG A 469 5.86 -15.86 22.09
CA ARG A 469 4.58 -16.35 21.50
C ARG A 469 3.45 -15.29 21.46
N GLY A 470 3.80 -14.00 21.46
CA GLY A 470 2.81 -12.92 21.49
C GLY A 470 2.09 -12.78 22.84
N ASN A 471 2.55 -13.44 23.88
CA ASN A 471 1.93 -13.42 25.20
C ASN A 471 2.25 -12.11 25.94
N TRP A 472 1.29 -11.22 26.03
CA TRP A 472 1.44 -9.92 26.70
C TRP A 472 1.68 -10.01 28.21
N MET A 473 1.43 -11.16 28.84
CA MET A 473 1.76 -11.43 30.25
C MET A 473 3.22 -11.84 30.48
N ASP A 474 3.90 -12.28 29.41
CA ASP A 474 5.29 -12.74 29.49
C ASP A 474 6.26 -11.60 29.13
N GLU A 475 6.88 -11.02 30.17
CA GLU A 475 7.85 -9.94 30.03
C GLU A 475 9.32 -10.44 30.06
N THR A 476 9.56 -11.72 29.90
CA THR A 476 10.92 -12.31 29.94
C THR A 476 11.72 -12.02 28.67
N GLY A 477 11.03 -11.67 27.57
CA GLY A 477 11.69 -11.38 26.31
C GLY A 477 12.60 -10.16 26.35
N MET A 478 13.55 -10.13 25.44
CA MET A 478 14.55 -9.06 25.33
C MET A 478 13.91 -7.69 25.02
N VAL A 479 14.53 -6.62 25.52
CA VAL A 479 14.18 -5.26 25.14
C VAL A 479 14.64 -5.01 23.71
N VAL A 480 13.77 -4.42 22.89
CA VAL A 480 14.10 -4.04 21.52
C VAL A 480 14.11 -2.53 21.35
N GLN A 481 14.99 -2.06 20.49
CA GLN A 481 15.04 -0.66 20.06
C GLN A 481 14.35 -0.51 18.70
N PRO A 482 13.87 0.69 18.34
CA PRO A 482 13.35 0.95 17.01
C PRO A 482 14.42 0.64 15.96
N THR A 483 14.11 -0.26 15.05
CA THR A 483 14.93 -0.53 13.85
C THR A 483 14.08 -1.16 12.77
N ILE A 484 14.60 -1.16 11.55
CA ILE A 484 13.99 -1.79 10.38
C ILE A 484 14.46 -3.24 10.24
N PRO A 485 13.75 -4.08 9.47
CA PRO A 485 14.19 -5.43 9.16
C PRO A 485 15.57 -5.42 8.49
N THR A 486 16.51 -6.21 9.00
CA THR A 486 17.92 -6.19 8.57
C THR A 486 18.12 -6.55 7.10
N PHE A 487 17.24 -7.39 6.54
CA PHE A 487 17.32 -7.74 5.11
C PHE A 487 16.91 -6.58 4.17
N LEU A 488 16.30 -5.52 4.71
CA LEU A 488 15.96 -4.28 3.98
C LEU A 488 17.00 -3.17 4.20
N GLY A 489 18.12 -3.47 4.85
CA GLY A 489 19.21 -2.55 5.10
C GLY A 489 19.37 -2.14 6.56
N ASP A 490 20.07 -1.04 6.77
CA ASP A 490 20.33 -0.47 8.11
C ASP A 490 19.74 0.94 8.21
N LEU A 491 19.10 1.22 9.33
CA LEU A 491 18.62 2.57 9.65
C LEU A 491 19.64 3.29 10.54
N SER A 492 20.34 4.25 9.94
CA SER A 492 21.25 5.13 10.69
C SER A 492 20.50 6.39 11.12
N ALA A 493 20.44 6.63 12.42
CA ALA A 493 19.87 7.84 13.02
C ALA A 493 20.76 8.33 14.17
N PRO A 494 20.86 9.64 14.39
CA PRO A 494 21.55 10.17 15.57
C PRO A 494 20.71 9.89 16.82
N GLY A 495 21.11 8.91 17.62
CA GLY A 495 20.38 8.50 18.83
C GLY A 495 19.31 7.43 18.57
N ARG A 496 18.23 7.47 19.39
CA ARG A 496 17.11 6.54 19.22
C ARG A 496 16.29 6.92 17.99
N PRO A 497 16.11 6.01 17.00
CA PRO A 497 15.27 6.28 15.84
C PRO A 497 13.81 6.58 16.23
N THR A 498 13.16 7.45 15.46
CA THR A 498 11.81 7.96 15.68
C THR A 498 10.86 7.58 14.56
N ARG A 499 9.57 7.88 14.70
CA ARG A 499 8.57 7.72 13.60
C ARG A 499 8.92 8.56 12.37
N ALA A 500 9.63 9.70 12.55
CA ALA A 500 10.10 10.52 11.44
C ALA A 500 11.18 9.78 10.62
N ASP A 501 12.07 9.04 11.28
CA ASP A 501 13.08 8.23 10.61
C ASP A 501 12.45 7.06 9.86
N LEU A 502 11.45 6.40 10.46
CA LEU A 502 10.66 5.35 9.79
C LEU A 502 9.94 5.90 8.55
N ALA A 503 9.25 7.03 8.69
CA ALA A 503 8.52 7.65 7.59
C ALA A 503 9.45 8.06 6.43
N ALA A 504 10.59 8.66 6.77
CA ALA A 504 11.62 9.00 5.80
C ALA A 504 12.21 7.77 5.10
N TRP A 505 12.43 6.68 5.83
CA TRP A 505 12.92 5.41 5.28
C TRP A 505 11.93 4.82 4.26
N LEU A 506 10.63 4.86 4.54
CA LEU A 506 9.59 4.34 3.64
C LEU A 506 9.53 5.04 2.28
N VAL A 507 9.94 6.31 2.20
CA VAL A 507 9.84 7.10 0.95
C VAL A 507 11.19 7.46 0.34
N ARG A 508 12.29 7.25 1.08
CA ARG A 508 13.65 7.50 0.62
C ARG A 508 14.07 6.46 -0.41
N PRO A 509 14.79 6.85 -1.49
CA PRO A 509 15.31 5.90 -2.46
C PRO A 509 16.21 4.80 -1.84
N VAL A 510 16.15 3.59 -2.40
CA VAL A 510 16.99 2.45 -1.98
C VAL A 510 18.48 2.79 -2.06
N ALA A 511 18.90 3.52 -3.09
CA ALA A 511 20.29 4.00 -3.22
C ALA A 511 20.75 4.92 -2.07
N GLN A 512 19.81 5.44 -1.28
CA GLN A 512 20.06 6.28 -0.10
C GLN A 512 19.71 5.56 1.22
N GLY A 513 19.57 4.24 1.19
CA GLY A 513 19.26 3.42 2.35
C GLY A 513 17.80 3.44 2.79
N GLY A 514 16.87 3.74 1.88
CA GLY A 514 15.42 3.66 2.09
C GLY A 514 14.77 2.48 1.36
N VAL A 515 13.45 2.47 1.29
CA VAL A 515 12.62 1.50 0.55
C VAL A 515 11.57 2.20 -0.33
N GLY A 516 11.84 3.42 -0.75
CA GLY A 516 10.89 4.24 -1.50
C GLY A 516 10.38 3.57 -2.77
N GLU A 517 11.23 2.85 -3.48
CA GLU A 517 10.86 2.11 -4.68
C GLU A 517 9.88 0.96 -4.37
N PHE A 518 9.98 0.31 -3.20
CA PHE A 518 9.03 -0.72 -2.79
C PHE A 518 7.69 -0.10 -2.40
N THR A 519 7.71 1.00 -1.65
CA THR A 519 6.50 1.78 -1.32
C THR A 519 5.80 2.28 -2.58
N ALA A 520 6.55 2.75 -3.55
CA ALA A 520 6.00 3.18 -4.85
C ALA A 520 5.37 2.01 -5.61
N ARG A 521 5.97 0.80 -5.56
CA ARG A 521 5.42 -0.41 -6.20
C ARG A 521 4.08 -0.80 -5.59
N VAL A 522 3.97 -0.81 -4.27
CA VAL A 522 2.73 -1.08 -3.55
C VAL A 522 1.65 -0.06 -3.92
N THR A 523 2.01 1.22 -3.91
CA THR A 523 1.10 2.32 -4.24
C THR A 523 0.65 2.26 -5.70
N ALA A 524 1.57 2.09 -6.65
CA ALA A 524 1.25 1.99 -8.07
C ALA A 524 0.33 0.78 -8.38
N ASN A 525 0.59 -0.37 -7.75
CA ASN A 525 -0.26 -1.55 -7.90
C ASN A 525 -1.70 -1.32 -7.41
N ARG A 526 -1.87 -0.58 -6.31
CA ARG A 526 -3.19 -0.23 -5.77
C ARG A 526 -3.92 0.81 -6.63
N ILE A 527 -3.20 1.81 -7.13
CA ILE A 527 -3.77 2.79 -8.06
C ILE A 527 -4.22 2.10 -9.35
N TRP A 528 -3.42 1.17 -9.86
CA TRP A 528 -3.84 0.33 -10.99
C TRP A 528 -5.13 -0.42 -10.70
N ALA A 529 -5.26 -1.01 -9.51
CA ALA A 529 -6.46 -1.74 -9.10
C ALA A 529 -7.72 -0.87 -9.07
N ILE A 530 -7.62 0.42 -8.74
CA ILE A 530 -8.76 1.36 -8.82
C ILE A 530 -9.27 1.49 -10.26
N CYS A 531 -8.35 1.51 -11.25
CA CYS A 531 -8.68 1.74 -12.66
C CYS A 531 -9.03 0.47 -13.44
N PHE A 532 -8.56 -0.71 -13.00
CA PHE A 532 -8.73 -2.00 -13.69
C PHE A 532 -9.51 -3.04 -12.88
N GLY A 533 -9.91 -2.69 -11.63
CA GLY A 533 -10.65 -3.58 -10.72
C GLY A 533 -9.78 -4.63 -10.03
N THR A 534 -8.55 -4.83 -10.48
CA THR A 534 -7.56 -5.71 -9.86
C THR A 534 -6.16 -5.17 -10.08
N GLY A 535 -5.23 -5.45 -9.15
CA GLY A 535 -3.82 -5.08 -9.31
C GLY A 535 -3.11 -5.89 -10.38
N LEU A 536 -1.98 -5.40 -10.88
CA LEU A 536 -1.03 -6.17 -11.68
C LEU A 536 -0.47 -7.35 -10.86
N CYS A 537 -0.20 -7.13 -9.58
CA CYS A 537 -0.13 -8.16 -8.56
C CYS A 537 -1.50 -8.19 -7.85
N ARG A 538 -2.23 -9.29 -7.95
CA ARG A 538 -3.64 -9.38 -7.49
C ARG A 538 -3.77 -9.34 -5.98
N SER A 539 -2.79 -9.85 -5.26
CA SER A 539 -2.70 -9.77 -3.79
C SER A 539 -2.23 -8.37 -3.35
N VAL A 540 -3.05 -7.34 -3.56
CA VAL A 540 -2.70 -5.91 -3.36
C VAL A 540 -2.24 -5.57 -1.93
N GLY A 541 -2.55 -6.39 -0.93
CA GLY A 541 -2.17 -6.23 0.47
C GLY A 541 -0.95 -7.06 0.89
N ASP A 542 -0.53 -8.00 0.04
CA ASP A 542 0.59 -8.91 0.30
C ASP A 542 1.35 -9.20 -1.00
N LEU A 543 2.50 -8.58 -1.15
CA LEU A 543 3.42 -8.82 -2.27
C LEU A 543 4.48 -9.87 -1.92
N GLY A 544 4.49 -10.35 -0.65
CA GLY A 544 5.46 -11.30 -0.12
C GLY A 544 5.26 -12.74 -0.58
N GLY A 545 5.86 -13.67 0.16
CA GLY A 545 5.94 -15.09 -0.19
C GLY A 545 4.61 -15.83 -0.25
N GLN A 546 3.52 -15.26 0.29
CA GLN A 546 2.15 -15.78 0.18
C GLN A 546 1.34 -15.05 -0.89
N GLY A 547 1.84 -13.93 -1.40
CA GLY A 547 1.21 -13.15 -2.47
C GLY A 547 1.36 -13.79 -3.84
N GLU A 548 0.61 -13.27 -4.81
CA GLU A 548 0.73 -13.66 -6.21
C GLU A 548 1.87 -12.89 -6.90
N LEU A 549 2.45 -13.49 -7.93
CA LEU A 549 3.36 -12.78 -8.82
C LEU A 549 2.58 -11.80 -9.70
N PRO A 550 3.16 -10.64 -10.02
CA PRO A 550 2.53 -9.74 -10.98
C PRO A 550 2.48 -10.36 -12.38
N ASP A 551 1.35 -10.19 -13.04
CA ASP A 551 1.16 -10.69 -14.40
C ASP A 551 2.00 -9.92 -15.44
N HIS A 552 2.31 -8.64 -15.13
CA HIS A 552 3.13 -7.73 -15.93
C HIS A 552 4.18 -7.05 -15.04
N PRO A 553 5.24 -7.77 -14.63
CA PRO A 553 6.23 -7.26 -13.66
C PRO A 553 6.98 -6.02 -14.17
N GLU A 554 7.36 -6.00 -15.44
CA GLU A 554 8.09 -4.87 -16.04
C GLU A 554 7.22 -3.60 -16.11
N LEU A 555 5.92 -3.74 -16.37
CA LEU A 555 4.95 -2.65 -16.34
C LEU A 555 4.79 -2.12 -14.90
N LEU A 556 4.69 -3.01 -13.92
CA LEU A 556 4.56 -2.61 -12.52
C LEU A 556 5.80 -1.85 -12.04
N ASP A 557 6.99 -2.32 -12.39
CA ASP A 557 8.25 -1.64 -12.09
C ASP A 557 8.28 -0.24 -12.73
N ARG A 558 7.87 -0.13 -13.98
CA ARG A 558 7.84 1.16 -14.67
C ARG A 558 6.85 2.14 -14.05
N LEU A 559 5.63 1.69 -13.67
CA LEU A 559 4.65 2.51 -12.97
C LEU A 559 5.19 3.01 -11.62
N SER A 560 5.91 2.16 -10.90
CA SER A 560 6.52 2.50 -9.61
C SER A 560 7.57 3.60 -9.76
N LEU A 561 8.45 3.47 -10.74
CA LEU A 561 9.48 4.46 -11.04
C LEU A 561 8.88 5.76 -11.60
N GLU A 562 7.78 5.68 -12.35
CA GLU A 562 7.08 6.86 -12.85
C GLU A 562 6.45 7.68 -11.73
N LEU A 563 5.85 7.01 -10.71
CA LEU A 563 5.34 7.68 -9.52
C LEU A 563 6.46 8.47 -8.80
N ILE A 564 7.64 7.88 -8.63
CA ILE A 564 8.79 8.58 -8.01
C ILE A 564 9.27 9.72 -8.92
N ARG A 565 9.41 9.47 -10.24
CA ARG A 565 9.90 10.44 -11.22
C ARG A 565 9.00 11.68 -11.33
N SER A 566 7.70 11.50 -11.19
CA SER A 566 6.72 12.61 -11.16
C SER A 566 6.71 13.38 -9.83
N GLY A 567 7.60 13.07 -8.88
CA GLY A 567 7.61 13.66 -7.54
C GLY A 567 6.49 13.10 -6.67
N TRP A 568 6.22 11.81 -6.75
CA TRP A 568 5.16 11.12 -6.00
C TRP A 568 3.74 11.64 -6.29
N ASN A 569 3.53 12.09 -7.53
CA ASN A 569 2.28 12.67 -7.99
C ASN A 569 1.26 11.58 -8.36
N VAL A 570 0.37 11.24 -7.43
CA VAL A 570 -0.68 10.22 -7.62
C VAL A 570 -1.65 10.59 -8.74
N ARG A 571 -2.04 11.86 -8.85
CA ARG A 571 -2.96 12.34 -9.90
C ARG A 571 -2.38 12.13 -11.30
N ASP A 572 -1.08 12.38 -11.48
CA ASP A 572 -0.39 12.17 -12.74
C ASP A 572 -0.29 10.69 -13.11
N LEU A 573 -0.06 9.81 -12.12
CA LEU A 573 -0.08 8.37 -12.32
C LEU A 573 -1.48 7.89 -12.76
N VAL A 574 -2.55 8.33 -12.08
CA VAL A 574 -3.93 8.02 -12.48
C VAL A 574 -4.19 8.51 -13.91
N ARG A 575 -3.81 9.76 -14.22
CA ARG A 575 -3.93 10.33 -15.57
C ARG A 575 -3.25 9.46 -16.62
N THR A 576 -2.02 9.05 -16.37
CA THR A 576 -1.24 8.19 -17.27
C THR A 576 -1.95 6.85 -17.52
N ILE A 577 -2.50 6.24 -16.49
CA ILE A 577 -3.23 4.97 -16.59
C ILE A 577 -4.50 5.12 -17.43
N VAL A 578 -5.38 6.08 -17.09
CA VAL A 578 -6.68 6.22 -17.76
C VAL A 578 -6.60 6.79 -19.18
N THR A 579 -5.46 7.38 -19.57
CA THR A 579 -5.20 7.84 -20.95
C THR A 579 -4.64 6.75 -21.85
N SER A 580 -4.19 5.62 -21.29
CA SER A 580 -3.73 4.49 -22.09
C SER A 580 -4.85 3.90 -22.95
N ARG A 581 -4.49 3.31 -24.08
CA ARG A 581 -5.46 2.58 -24.92
C ARG A 581 -5.92 1.29 -24.22
N ALA A 582 -5.05 0.67 -23.46
CA ALA A 582 -5.39 -0.49 -22.63
C ALA A 582 -6.61 -0.21 -21.72
N TYR A 583 -6.66 0.97 -21.09
CA TYR A 583 -7.81 1.39 -20.29
C TYR A 583 -9.06 1.66 -21.14
N ARG A 584 -8.90 2.15 -22.36
CA ARG A 584 -9.99 2.53 -23.26
C ARG A 584 -10.62 1.35 -24.01
N MET A 585 -10.02 0.18 -23.95
CA MET A 585 -10.55 -1.02 -24.59
C MET A 585 -11.97 -1.38 -24.13
N SER A 586 -12.74 -2.02 -25.00
CA SER A 586 -14.00 -2.68 -24.64
C SER A 586 -13.77 -3.76 -23.58
N SER A 587 -14.75 -3.97 -22.72
CA SER A 587 -14.81 -5.10 -21.81
C SER A 587 -15.46 -6.36 -22.43
N ASP A 588 -15.94 -6.26 -23.65
CA ASP A 588 -16.45 -7.39 -24.40
C ASP A 588 -15.30 -8.16 -25.05
N ALA A 589 -15.40 -9.47 -25.01
CA ALA A 589 -14.40 -10.36 -25.58
C ALA A 589 -15.04 -11.55 -26.25
N PRO A 590 -14.44 -12.07 -27.35
CA PRO A 590 -14.86 -13.31 -27.98
C PRO A 590 -14.73 -14.50 -27.01
N ALA A 591 -15.52 -15.54 -27.24
CA ALA A 591 -15.61 -16.70 -26.34
C ALA A 591 -14.25 -17.44 -26.17
N ASP A 592 -13.45 -17.48 -27.23
CA ASP A 592 -12.11 -18.10 -27.22
C ASP A 592 -11.13 -17.33 -26.33
N LEU A 593 -11.16 -16.01 -26.33
CA LEU A 593 -10.36 -15.18 -25.44
C LEU A 593 -10.81 -15.35 -23.98
N LEU A 594 -12.13 -15.38 -23.73
CA LEU A 594 -12.66 -15.63 -22.37
C LEU A 594 -12.28 -17.02 -21.85
N ALA A 595 -12.23 -18.04 -22.71
CA ALA A 595 -11.80 -19.38 -22.34
C ALA A 595 -10.28 -19.44 -22.05
N ARG A 596 -9.49 -18.66 -22.77
CA ARG A 596 -8.02 -18.63 -22.67
C ARG A 596 -7.50 -17.79 -21.51
N ASP A 597 -8.14 -16.65 -21.28
CA ASP A 597 -7.80 -15.70 -20.20
C ASP A 597 -9.10 -15.23 -19.50
N PRO A 598 -9.74 -16.12 -18.72
CA PRO A 598 -11.01 -15.81 -18.05
C PRO A 598 -10.86 -14.63 -17.08
N ASP A 599 -9.75 -14.55 -16.40
CA ASP A 599 -9.45 -13.55 -15.37
C ASP A 599 -8.85 -12.25 -15.92
N ASN A 600 -8.68 -12.15 -17.25
CA ASN A 600 -8.06 -11.01 -17.93
C ASN A 600 -6.66 -10.66 -17.39
N ARG A 601 -5.85 -11.69 -17.11
CA ARG A 601 -4.47 -11.53 -16.60
C ARG A 601 -3.53 -10.92 -17.65
N LEU A 602 -3.83 -11.12 -18.92
CA LEU A 602 -3.05 -10.61 -20.05
C LEU A 602 -3.48 -9.21 -20.50
N LEU A 603 -4.52 -8.63 -19.88
CA LEU A 603 -5.04 -7.30 -20.20
C LEU A 603 -5.48 -7.17 -21.67
N ALA A 604 -6.03 -8.23 -22.27
CA ALA A 604 -6.51 -8.22 -23.65
C ALA A 604 -7.80 -7.41 -23.82
N ARG A 605 -8.46 -7.05 -22.73
CA ARG A 605 -9.69 -6.26 -22.66
C ARG A 605 -9.71 -5.42 -21.39
N GLN A 606 -10.66 -4.50 -21.25
CA GLN A 606 -10.90 -3.86 -19.97
C GLN A 606 -11.66 -4.81 -19.03
N GLY A 607 -11.38 -4.72 -17.73
CA GLY A 607 -12.04 -5.51 -16.70
C GLY A 607 -13.50 -5.12 -16.46
N ARG A 608 -14.23 -5.97 -15.75
CA ARG A 608 -15.56 -5.70 -15.18
C ARG A 608 -15.53 -6.05 -13.71
N TRP A 609 -15.95 -5.13 -12.87
CA TRP A 609 -16.03 -5.35 -11.43
C TRP A 609 -17.28 -4.69 -10.83
N ARG A 610 -17.61 -5.07 -9.60
CA ARG A 610 -18.71 -4.46 -8.87
C ARG A 610 -18.29 -3.11 -8.32
N LEU A 611 -19.21 -2.16 -8.36
CA LEU A 611 -19.00 -0.88 -7.65
C LEU A 611 -19.00 -1.10 -6.13
N PRO A 612 -18.23 -0.32 -5.36
CA PRO A 612 -18.37 -0.24 -3.91
C PRO A 612 -19.81 0.12 -3.49
N ALA A 613 -20.22 -0.31 -2.32
CA ALA A 613 -21.60 -0.14 -1.84
C ALA A 613 -22.03 1.34 -1.75
N GLU A 614 -21.11 2.19 -1.31
CA GLU A 614 -21.33 3.65 -1.25
C GLU A 614 -21.58 4.24 -2.65
N ASN A 615 -20.83 3.81 -3.66
CA ASN A 615 -21.04 4.27 -5.04
C ASN A 615 -22.39 3.79 -5.62
N VAL A 616 -22.83 2.58 -5.23
CA VAL A 616 -24.17 2.08 -5.60
C VAL A 616 -25.28 2.90 -4.93
N ARG A 617 -25.10 3.26 -3.66
CA ARG A 617 -26.06 4.09 -2.92
C ARG A 617 -26.18 5.49 -3.53
N ASP A 618 -25.06 6.08 -3.93
CA ASP A 618 -24.97 7.49 -4.37
C ASP A 618 -25.30 7.66 -5.88
N THR A 619 -25.50 6.54 -6.63
CA THR A 619 -25.91 6.51 -8.03
C THR A 619 -27.43 6.54 -8.18
#